data_b2e3bd04e13b49b6f7e584a8ba73d176
#
_entry.id   b2e3bd04e13b49b6f7e584a8ba73d176
#
_cell.length_a   1.000
_cell.length_b   1.000
_cell.length_c   1.000
_cell.angle_alpha   90.00
_cell.angle_beta   90.00
_cell.angle_gamma   90.00
#
_symmetry.space_group_name_H-M   'P 1'
#
loop_
_entity.id
_entity.type
_entity.pdbx_description
1 polymer ?
#
loop_
_entity_poly.entity_id
_entity_poly.type
_entity_poly.pdbx_seq_one_letter_code
_entity_poly.pdbx_strand_id
1 'polypeptide(L)'
;MKIKIDNFSREEILKKINFFLGEEKFHQIATVNPEFILEAQKNSEFRNILNSCDLNAADGIGIWFAFLRFGKILKTRIAGADLMDEIMKIAKEKNLGIFLAANKNGLSAWEETRDAILKKYPKLKINGADLDKNEPNYELPNVNEEIIFCNFGAPYQEKFLNNLENAKIRLAVGVGGSFDFLTGKIKRAPKFMRRFGLEWLWRLILEPRYRIKRIFRAVIIFPIKIIFVNKNI
;
A
#
# COMPACT_ATOMS: atom_id res chain seq x y z
N MET A 1 14.17 12.64 10.30
CA MET A 1 13.22 11.63 9.75
C MET A 1 13.46 11.53 8.24
N LYS A 2 14.30 10.60 7.78
CA LYS A 2 14.64 10.59 6.34
C LYS A 2 13.92 9.43 5.66
N ILE A 3 12.62 9.59 5.39
CA ILE A 3 11.88 8.74 4.45
C ILE A 3 11.59 9.58 3.22
N LYS A 4 12.05 9.08 2.06
CA LYS A 4 11.69 9.66 0.78
C LYS A 4 10.19 9.48 0.55
N ILE A 5 9.49 10.56 0.17
CA ILE A 5 8.11 10.52 -0.32
C ILE A 5 8.10 11.26 -1.66
N ASP A 6 7.63 10.56 -2.68
CA ASP A 6 7.60 11.10 -4.03
C ASP A 6 6.36 12.00 -4.19
N ASN A 7 6.61 13.29 -4.51
CA ASN A 7 5.56 14.29 -4.64
C ASN A 7 5.09 14.38 -6.10
N PHE A 8 4.42 13.35 -6.57
CA PHE A 8 3.92 13.26 -7.94
C PHE A 8 2.41 13.53 -8.00
N SER A 9 1.94 14.01 -9.14
CA SER A 9 0.51 14.01 -9.47
C SER A 9 0.02 12.59 -9.75
N ARG A 10 -1.30 12.38 -9.77
CA ARG A 10 -1.88 11.08 -10.11
C ARG A 10 -1.43 10.59 -11.48
N GLU A 11 -1.37 11.48 -12.46
CA GLU A 11 -0.92 11.17 -13.81
C GLU A 11 0.57 10.78 -13.85
N GLU A 12 1.43 11.49 -13.10
CA GLU A 12 2.84 11.15 -12.97
C GLU A 12 3.04 9.77 -12.33
N ILE A 13 2.22 9.42 -11.30
CA ILE A 13 2.23 8.10 -10.67
C ILE A 13 1.84 7.02 -11.68
N LEU A 14 0.74 7.21 -12.43
CA LEU A 14 0.26 6.24 -13.42
C LEU A 14 1.25 6.07 -14.59
N LYS A 15 1.91 7.15 -15.03
CA LYS A 15 3.00 7.07 -16.02
C LYS A 15 4.16 6.23 -15.53
N LYS A 16 4.59 6.41 -14.26
CA LYS A 16 5.65 5.57 -13.66
C LYS A 16 5.24 4.11 -13.56
N ILE A 17 4.01 3.81 -13.13
CA ILE A 17 3.50 2.44 -13.07
C ILE A 17 3.52 1.79 -14.47
N ASN A 18 3.06 2.51 -15.48
CA ASN A 18 3.10 2.02 -16.87
C ASN A 18 4.52 1.77 -17.37
N PHE A 19 5.48 2.61 -16.97
CA PHE A 19 6.91 2.45 -17.27
C PHE A 19 7.45 1.19 -16.57
N PHE A 20 7.23 1.01 -15.26
CA PHE A 20 7.66 -0.16 -14.51
C PHE A 20 7.11 -1.47 -15.08
N LEU A 21 5.85 -1.49 -15.48
CA LEU A 21 5.23 -2.66 -16.11
C LEU A 21 5.71 -2.92 -17.54
N GLY A 22 6.38 -1.96 -18.17
CA GLY A 22 7.02 -2.10 -19.49
C GLY A 22 8.44 -2.66 -19.42
N GLU A 23 9.09 -2.62 -18.26
CA GLU A 23 10.45 -3.12 -18.07
C GLU A 23 10.44 -4.58 -17.57
N GLU A 24 11.47 -5.34 -17.92
CA GLU A 24 11.74 -6.67 -17.35
C GLU A 24 12.59 -6.56 -16.10
N LYS A 25 12.10 -5.75 -15.14
CA LYS A 25 12.78 -5.44 -13.88
C LYS A 25 11.77 -5.39 -12.75
N PHE A 26 12.20 -5.82 -11.57
CA PHE A 26 11.42 -5.70 -10.34
C PHE A 26 11.36 -4.25 -9.85
N HIS A 27 10.15 -3.78 -9.54
CA HIS A 27 9.88 -2.48 -8.94
C HIS A 27 8.95 -2.63 -7.74
N GLN A 28 9.28 -1.96 -6.64
CA GLN A 28 8.46 -1.93 -5.44
C GLN A 28 7.84 -0.55 -5.22
N ILE A 29 6.53 -0.54 -4.95
CA ILE A 29 5.78 0.67 -4.57
C ILE A 29 5.28 0.53 -3.14
N ALA A 30 5.51 1.57 -2.31
CA ALA A 30 4.91 1.70 -1.00
C ALA A 30 3.90 2.86 -0.94
N THR A 31 2.78 2.66 -0.25
CA THR A 31 1.79 3.71 0.05
C THR A 31 2.03 4.25 1.47
N VAL A 32 2.95 5.24 1.54
CA VAL A 32 3.49 5.74 2.81
C VAL A 32 2.48 6.61 3.55
N ASN A 33 2.15 6.21 4.76
CA ASN A 33 1.26 6.93 5.65
C ASN A 33 1.95 7.28 6.99
N PRO A 34 1.32 8.03 7.92
CA PRO A 34 1.91 8.39 9.21
C PRO A 34 2.45 7.21 10.02
N GLU A 35 1.78 6.05 9.99
CA GLU A 35 2.23 4.86 10.73
C GLU A 35 3.53 4.30 10.16
N PHE A 36 3.69 4.31 8.84
CA PHE A 36 4.94 3.93 8.17
C PHE A 36 6.11 4.78 8.66
N ILE A 37 5.93 6.10 8.73
CA ILE A 37 6.98 7.01 9.20
C ILE A 37 7.30 6.77 10.67
N LEU A 38 6.29 6.58 11.52
CA LEU A 38 6.49 6.29 12.93
C LEU A 38 7.18 4.94 13.15
N GLU A 39 6.87 3.94 12.33
CA GLU A 39 7.51 2.63 12.38
C GLU A 39 8.96 2.69 11.92
N ALA A 40 9.24 3.35 10.80
CA ALA A 40 10.58 3.52 10.25
C ALA A 40 11.54 4.31 11.17
N GLN A 41 11.02 5.07 12.14
CA GLN A 41 11.85 5.70 13.18
C GLN A 41 12.44 4.68 14.15
N LYS A 42 11.74 3.60 14.41
CA LYS A 42 12.12 2.56 15.37
C LYS A 42 12.76 1.34 14.69
N ASN A 43 12.43 1.11 13.44
CA ASN A 43 12.83 -0.05 12.66
C ASN A 43 13.69 0.42 11.47
N SER A 44 15.02 0.26 11.62
CA SER A 44 16.00 0.67 10.61
C SER A 44 15.92 -0.14 9.33
N GLU A 45 15.63 -1.44 9.42
CA GLU A 45 15.42 -2.31 8.27
C GLU A 45 14.23 -1.82 7.43
N PHE A 46 13.08 -1.61 8.06
CA PHE A 46 11.89 -1.08 7.39
C PHE A 46 12.13 0.29 6.75
N ARG A 47 12.89 1.17 7.44
CA ARG A 47 13.29 2.46 6.87
C ARG A 47 14.14 2.31 5.61
N ASN A 48 15.09 1.37 5.61
CA ASN A 48 15.94 1.12 4.45
C ASN A 48 15.11 0.58 3.28
N ILE A 49 14.19 -0.36 3.54
CA ILE A 49 13.26 -0.87 2.53
C ILE A 49 12.42 0.25 1.92
N LEU A 50 11.84 1.13 2.74
CA LEU A 50 11.06 2.26 2.20
C LEU A 50 11.92 3.20 1.33
N ASN A 51 13.17 3.43 1.72
CA ASN A 51 14.05 4.30 0.95
C ASN A 51 14.60 3.62 -0.33
N SER A 52 14.55 2.30 -0.43
CA SER A 52 14.91 1.54 -1.65
C SER A 52 13.72 1.35 -2.60
N CYS A 53 12.48 1.59 -2.17
CA CYS A 53 11.32 1.53 -3.06
C CYS A 53 11.46 2.50 -4.24
N ASP A 54 11.06 2.06 -5.44
CA ASP A 54 11.09 2.86 -6.67
C ASP A 54 10.09 4.02 -6.63
N LEU A 55 8.99 3.83 -5.87
CA LEU A 55 7.97 4.86 -5.68
C LEU A 55 7.38 4.77 -4.27
N ASN A 56 7.45 5.88 -3.53
CA ASN A 56 6.77 6.08 -2.25
C ASN A 56 5.60 7.05 -2.43
N ALA A 57 4.43 6.54 -2.73
CA ALA A 57 3.22 7.34 -2.88
C ALA A 57 2.68 7.79 -1.51
N ALA A 58 2.27 9.06 -1.42
CA ALA A 58 1.71 9.61 -0.18
C ALA A 58 0.28 9.08 0.06
N ASP A 59 0.05 8.48 1.24
CA ASP A 59 -1.28 8.06 1.69
C ASP A 59 -1.67 8.77 3.00
N GLY A 60 -2.91 9.19 3.07
CA GLY A 60 -3.52 9.79 4.25
C GLY A 60 -3.24 11.28 4.46
N ILE A 61 -4.13 11.89 5.27
CA ILE A 61 -4.13 13.33 5.55
C ILE A 61 -2.90 13.77 6.37
N GLY A 62 -2.34 12.88 7.17
CA GLY A 62 -1.17 13.21 7.99
C GLY A 62 0.07 13.52 7.15
N ILE A 63 0.25 12.86 6.00
CA ILE A 63 1.35 13.17 5.08
C ILE A 63 1.15 14.55 4.44
N TRP A 64 -0.08 14.89 4.06
CA TRP A 64 -0.41 16.24 3.60
C TRP A 64 -0.06 17.30 4.66
N PHE A 65 -0.42 17.07 5.93
CA PHE A 65 -0.05 17.94 7.03
C PHE A 65 1.47 18.09 7.17
N ALA A 66 2.23 17.01 7.04
CA ALA A 66 3.69 17.05 7.10
C ALA A 66 4.27 17.92 5.96
N PHE A 67 3.80 17.76 4.73
CA PHE A 67 4.22 18.60 3.62
C PHE A 67 3.94 20.09 3.90
N LEU A 68 2.73 20.42 4.34
CA LEU A 68 2.34 21.78 4.67
C LEU A 68 3.23 22.39 5.78
N ARG A 69 3.54 21.63 6.84
CA ARG A 69 4.44 22.05 7.93
C ARG A 69 5.84 22.38 7.42
N PHE A 70 6.32 21.70 6.39
CA PHE A 70 7.62 21.99 5.76
C PHE A 70 7.55 23.03 4.63
N GLY A 71 6.41 23.70 4.46
CA GLY A 71 6.21 24.72 3.42
C GLY A 71 6.13 24.15 2.00
N LYS A 72 5.75 22.87 1.87
CA LYS A 72 5.59 22.17 0.58
C LYS A 72 4.13 21.87 0.31
N ILE A 73 3.75 21.86 -0.96
CA ILE A 73 2.42 21.43 -1.39
C ILE A 73 2.50 19.99 -1.86
N LEU A 74 1.69 19.12 -1.28
CA LEU A 74 1.55 17.74 -1.74
C LEU A 74 0.61 17.72 -2.95
N LYS A 75 1.11 17.24 -4.10
CA LYS A 75 0.35 17.19 -5.36
C LYS A 75 -0.80 16.22 -5.30
N THR A 76 -0.59 15.02 -4.71
CA THR A 76 -1.60 13.97 -4.66
C THR A 76 -1.45 13.10 -3.42
N ARG A 77 -2.59 12.63 -2.91
CA ARG A 77 -2.70 11.51 -1.97
C ARG A 77 -3.40 10.36 -2.68
N ILE A 78 -2.83 9.16 -2.61
CA ILE A 78 -3.46 7.98 -3.17
C ILE A 78 -3.47 6.85 -2.13
N ALA A 79 -4.67 6.39 -1.79
CA ALA A 79 -4.82 5.26 -0.87
C ALA A 79 -4.46 3.95 -1.59
N GLY A 80 -3.90 2.97 -0.84
CA GLY A 80 -3.51 1.68 -1.41
C GLY A 80 -4.62 1.00 -2.21
N ALA A 81 -5.88 1.09 -1.77
CA ALA A 81 -7.02 0.52 -2.48
C ALA A 81 -7.34 1.25 -3.80
N ASP A 82 -7.12 2.57 -3.89
CA ASP A 82 -7.31 3.30 -5.14
C ASP A 82 -6.15 3.02 -6.10
N LEU A 83 -4.93 2.93 -5.59
CA LEU A 83 -3.76 2.57 -6.38
C LEU A 83 -3.90 1.15 -6.95
N MET A 84 -4.34 0.19 -6.13
CA MET A 84 -4.63 -1.18 -6.56
C MET A 84 -5.65 -1.21 -7.71
N ASP A 85 -6.74 -0.43 -7.61
CA ASP A 85 -7.76 -0.35 -8.66
C ASP A 85 -7.20 0.20 -9.97
N GLU A 86 -6.34 1.22 -9.93
CA GLU A 86 -5.67 1.75 -11.12
C GLU A 86 -4.73 0.74 -11.76
N ILE A 87 -3.95 0.03 -10.95
CA ILE A 87 -3.04 -1.02 -11.45
C ILE A 87 -3.82 -2.18 -12.09
N MET A 88 -4.97 -2.58 -11.51
CA MET A 88 -5.84 -3.61 -12.11
C MET A 88 -6.39 -3.19 -13.48
N LYS A 89 -6.71 -1.91 -13.69
CA LYS A 89 -7.12 -1.38 -15.01
C LYS A 89 -5.99 -1.53 -16.02
N ILE A 90 -4.78 -1.11 -15.65
CA ILE A 90 -3.58 -1.22 -16.50
C ILE A 90 -3.28 -2.69 -16.81
N ALA A 91 -3.35 -3.57 -15.80
CA ALA A 91 -3.15 -5.01 -15.96
C ALA A 91 -4.13 -5.61 -16.99
N LYS A 92 -5.43 -5.24 -16.89
CA LYS A 92 -6.44 -5.65 -17.84
C LYS A 92 -6.13 -5.19 -19.27
N GLU A 93 -5.73 -3.92 -19.44
CA GLU A 93 -5.40 -3.34 -20.75
C GLU A 93 -4.17 -4.00 -21.39
N LYS A 94 -3.16 -4.32 -20.57
CA LYS A 94 -1.90 -4.94 -21.01
C LYS A 94 -1.93 -6.49 -20.98
N ASN A 95 -3.03 -7.11 -20.57
CA ASN A 95 -3.19 -8.57 -20.39
C ASN A 95 -2.12 -9.18 -19.44
N LEU A 96 -1.76 -8.46 -18.36
CA LEU A 96 -0.82 -8.91 -17.35
C LEU A 96 -1.52 -9.71 -16.24
N GLY A 97 -0.77 -10.68 -15.66
CA GLY A 97 -1.21 -11.48 -14.54
C GLY A 97 -1.02 -10.77 -13.18
N ILE A 98 -1.86 -11.10 -12.22
CA ILE A 98 -1.81 -10.58 -10.86
C ILE A 98 -1.73 -11.75 -9.88
N PHE A 99 -0.75 -11.71 -8.98
CA PHE A 99 -0.67 -12.62 -7.85
C PHE A 99 -1.14 -11.91 -6.57
N LEU A 100 -1.99 -12.57 -5.78
CA LEU A 100 -2.52 -12.08 -4.51
C LEU A 100 -1.84 -12.80 -3.35
N ALA A 101 -0.92 -12.13 -2.66
CA ALA A 101 -0.34 -12.61 -1.40
C ALA A 101 -1.25 -12.19 -0.25
N ALA A 102 -2.15 -13.06 0.17
CA ALA A 102 -3.10 -12.79 1.24
C ALA A 102 -2.57 -13.25 2.59
N ASN A 103 -2.86 -12.49 3.64
CA ASN A 103 -2.54 -12.90 5.00
C ASN A 103 -3.47 -14.04 5.44
N LYS A 104 -2.93 -15.24 5.68
CA LYS A 104 -3.66 -16.44 6.14
C LYS A 104 -4.54 -16.18 7.36
N ASN A 105 -4.10 -15.29 8.26
CA ASN A 105 -4.84 -14.89 9.45
C ASN A 105 -5.62 -13.57 9.25
N GLY A 106 -5.81 -13.13 7.99
CA GLY A 106 -6.59 -11.96 7.63
C GLY A 106 -8.07 -12.23 7.53
N LEU A 107 -8.86 -11.20 7.25
CA LEU A 107 -10.30 -11.34 7.06
C LEU A 107 -10.66 -11.93 5.69
N SER A 108 -9.85 -11.67 4.67
CA SER A 108 -10.12 -12.04 3.29
C SER A 108 -9.05 -12.97 2.75
N ALA A 109 -9.46 -14.17 2.35
CA ALA A 109 -8.62 -15.12 1.63
C ALA A 109 -8.33 -14.63 0.20
N TRP A 110 -7.28 -15.16 -0.42
CA TRP A 110 -6.91 -14.77 -1.78
C TRP A 110 -7.99 -15.14 -2.80
N GLU A 111 -8.64 -16.30 -2.65
CA GLU A 111 -9.71 -16.75 -3.56
C GLU A 111 -10.94 -15.85 -3.50
N GLU A 112 -11.39 -15.50 -2.30
CA GLU A 112 -12.49 -14.55 -2.11
C GLU A 112 -12.18 -13.19 -2.74
N THR A 113 -10.92 -12.75 -2.60
CA THR A 113 -10.44 -11.49 -3.18
C THR A 113 -10.40 -11.57 -4.70
N ARG A 114 -9.89 -12.69 -5.27
CA ARG A 114 -9.92 -12.97 -6.71
C ARG A 114 -11.34 -12.89 -7.24
N ASP A 115 -12.28 -13.58 -6.61
CA ASP A 115 -13.66 -13.65 -7.07
C ASP A 115 -14.35 -12.28 -7.02
N ALA A 116 -14.04 -11.47 -6.00
CA ALA A 116 -14.51 -10.09 -5.91
C ALA A 116 -13.92 -9.21 -7.03
N ILE A 117 -12.65 -9.39 -7.36
CA ILE A 117 -11.99 -8.66 -8.47
C ILE A 117 -12.60 -9.08 -9.81
N LEU A 118 -12.78 -10.38 -10.04
CA LEU A 118 -13.31 -10.91 -11.30
C LEU A 118 -14.75 -10.46 -11.59
N LYS A 119 -15.55 -10.17 -10.56
CA LYS A 119 -16.88 -9.54 -10.75
C LYS A 119 -16.76 -8.16 -11.42
N LYS A 120 -15.70 -7.41 -11.14
CA LYS A 120 -15.46 -6.08 -11.73
C LYS A 120 -14.60 -6.15 -13.00
N TYR A 121 -13.66 -7.08 -13.05
CA TYR A 121 -12.67 -7.27 -14.12
C TYR A 121 -12.62 -8.73 -14.60
N PRO A 122 -13.65 -9.22 -15.34
CA PRO A 122 -13.82 -10.67 -15.64
C PRO A 122 -12.68 -11.32 -16.44
N LYS A 123 -11.84 -10.51 -17.10
CA LYS A 123 -10.77 -11.02 -17.99
C LYS A 123 -9.38 -10.97 -17.34
N LEU A 124 -9.25 -10.53 -16.09
CA LEU A 124 -7.96 -10.52 -15.41
C LEU A 124 -7.51 -11.95 -15.10
N LYS A 125 -6.21 -12.21 -15.31
CA LYS A 125 -5.56 -13.43 -14.87
C LYS A 125 -5.11 -13.23 -13.43
N ILE A 126 -5.69 -13.98 -12.50
CA ILE A 126 -5.42 -13.82 -11.07
C ILE A 126 -5.12 -15.17 -10.46
N ASN A 127 -3.98 -15.25 -9.79
CA ASN A 127 -3.56 -16.34 -8.94
C ASN A 127 -3.25 -15.80 -7.54
N GLY A 128 -2.98 -16.65 -6.56
CA GLY A 128 -2.64 -16.19 -5.22
C GLY A 128 -2.41 -17.32 -4.24
N ALA A 129 -2.05 -16.93 -3.02
CA ALA A 129 -1.91 -17.83 -1.89
C ALA A 129 -2.22 -17.11 -0.57
N ASP A 130 -2.75 -17.88 0.39
CA ASP A 130 -2.84 -17.45 1.78
C ASP A 130 -1.54 -17.80 2.51
N LEU A 131 -0.79 -16.78 2.92
CA LEU A 131 0.55 -16.90 3.49
C LEU A 131 0.56 -16.41 4.94
N ASP A 132 1.38 -17.02 5.80
CA ASP A 132 1.58 -16.52 7.15
C ASP A 132 2.64 -15.42 7.16
N LYS A 133 2.22 -14.19 7.43
CA LYS A 133 3.12 -13.01 7.49
C LYS A 133 4.26 -13.10 8.51
N ASN A 134 4.22 -14.08 9.42
CA ASN A 134 5.23 -14.27 10.47
C ASN A 134 6.26 -15.35 10.10
N GLU A 135 6.04 -16.11 9.04
CA GLU A 135 7.01 -17.09 8.56
C GLU A 135 8.19 -16.38 7.86
N PRO A 136 9.44 -16.66 8.27
CA PRO A 136 10.60 -16.00 7.67
C PRO A 136 10.92 -16.47 6.26
N ASN A 137 10.55 -17.70 5.91
CA ASN A 137 10.82 -18.32 4.61
C ASN A 137 9.49 -18.61 3.92
N TYR A 138 9.10 -17.74 2.99
CA TYR A 138 7.94 -17.96 2.15
C TYR A 138 8.31 -18.88 0.99
N GLU A 139 7.88 -20.12 1.03
CA GLU A 139 7.78 -20.90 -0.22
C GLU A 139 6.60 -20.36 -1.02
N LEU A 140 6.88 -19.41 -1.89
CA LEU A 140 5.88 -18.96 -2.84
C LEU A 140 5.58 -20.12 -3.80
N PRO A 141 4.30 -20.43 -4.07
CA PRO A 141 3.96 -21.26 -5.21
C PRO A 141 4.55 -20.61 -6.47
N ASN A 142 4.74 -21.40 -7.52
CA ASN A 142 5.34 -20.91 -8.76
C ASN A 142 4.58 -19.67 -9.29
N VAL A 143 5.10 -18.46 -8.99
CA VAL A 143 4.50 -17.19 -9.40
C VAL A 143 4.95 -16.89 -10.83
N ASN A 144 3.99 -16.84 -11.73
CA ASN A 144 4.21 -16.55 -13.14
C ASN A 144 3.63 -15.18 -13.56
N GLU A 145 3.04 -14.47 -12.62
CA GLU A 145 2.37 -13.20 -12.78
C GLU A 145 3.37 -12.04 -12.71
N GLU A 146 3.09 -10.96 -13.43
CA GLU A 146 3.94 -9.76 -13.49
C GLU A 146 3.70 -8.79 -12.34
N ILE A 147 2.56 -8.89 -11.66
CA ILE A 147 2.14 -7.97 -10.59
C ILE A 147 1.86 -8.77 -9.33
N ILE A 148 2.34 -8.31 -8.19
CA ILE A 148 1.99 -8.86 -6.88
C ILE A 148 1.38 -7.81 -5.98
N PHE A 149 0.22 -8.12 -5.38
CA PHE A 149 -0.36 -7.37 -4.28
C PHE A 149 -0.25 -8.14 -2.97
N CYS A 150 0.19 -7.45 -1.91
CA CYS A 150 0.33 -8.04 -0.57
C CYS A 150 -0.50 -7.27 0.46
N ASN A 151 -1.30 -7.98 1.28
CA ASN A 151 -2.18 -7.39 2.30
C ASN A 151 -1.73 -7.61 3.75
N PHE A 152 -0.49 -8.00 4.01
CA PHE A 152 0.01 -8.31 5.37
C PHE A 152 0.00 -7.12 6.32
N GLY A 153 -0.07 -5.90 5.78
CA GLY A 153 0.10 -4.66 6.53
C GLY A 153 1.57 -4.37 6.85
N ALA A 154 1.86 -3.08 7.08
CA ALA A 154 3.22 -2.64 7.43
C ALA A 154 3.63 -3.13 8.83
N PRO A 155 4.91 -3.48 9.03
CA PRO A 155 6.02 -3.49 8.08
C PRO A 155 6.15 -4.81 7.28
N TYR A 156 5.30 -5.80 7.55
CA TYR A 156 5.43 -7.16 7.04
C TYR A 156 5.33 -7.25 5.51
N GLN A 157 4.38 -6.53 4.91
CA GLN A 157 4.19 -6.55 3.46
C GLN A 157 5.38 -5.96 2.71
N GLU A 158 5.98 -4.86 3.20
CA GLU A 158 7.15 -4.26 2.56
C GLU A 158 8.39 -5.16 2.67
N LYS A 159 8.59 -5.80 3.83
CA LYS A 159 9.65 -6.77 4.03
C LYS A 159 9.49 -7.99 3.12
N PHE A 160 8.29 -8.56 3.09
CA PHE A 160 7.96 -9.68 2.22
C PHE A 160 8.26 -9.35 0.75
N LEU A 161 7.73 -8.21 0.26
CA LEU A 161 7.90 -7.80 -1.13
C LEU A 161 9.37 -7.48 -1.48
N ASN A 162 10.14 -6.88 -0.56
CA ASN A 162 11.54 -6.57 -0.77
C ASN A 162 12.43 -7.82 -0.87
N ASN A 163 12.00 -8.92 -0.27
CA ASN A 163 12.74 -10.19 -0.27
C ASN A 163 12.33 -11.13 -1.39
N LEU A 164 11.48 -10.68 -2.32
CA LEU A 164 11.05 -11.52 -3.44
C LEU A 164 12.18 -11.69 -4.46
N GLU A 165 12.59 -12.94 -4.67
CA GLU A 165 13.51 -13.35 -5.72
C GLU A 165 12.72 -14.01 -6.87
N ASN A 166 12.04 -13.22 -7.69
CA ASN A 166 11.29 -13.73 -8.83
C ASN A 166 11.43 -12.83 -10.05
N ALA A 167 12.10 -13.33 -11.08
CA ALA A 167 12.40 -12.59 -12.31
C ALA A 167 11.18 -12.16 -13.13
N LYS A 168 10.00 -12.76 -12.90
CA LYS A 168 8.77 -12.42 -13.64
C LYS A 168 8.00 -11.27 -13.03
N ILE A 169 8.13 -11.06 -11.72
CA ILE A 169 7.43 -9.95 -11.03
C ILE A 169 8.07 -8.64 -11.45
N ARG A 170 7.31 -7.78 -12.10
CA ARG A 170 7.72 -6.43 -12.49
C ARG A 170 7.26 -5.38 -11.49
N LEU A 171 6.12 -5.61 -10.83
CA LEU A 171 5.54 -4.64 -9.90
C LEU A 171 5.03 -5.30 -8.62
N ALA A 172 5.57 -4.86 -7.48
CA ALA A 172 5.19 -5.31 -6.15
C ALA A 172 4.60 -4.16 -5.33
N VAL A 173 3.40 -4.35 -4.75
CA VAL A 173 2.69 -3.30 -4.02
C VAL A 173 2.06 -3.81 -2.74
N GLY A 174 2.43 -3.19 -1.61
CA GLY A 174 1.75 -3.39 -0.33
C GLY A 174 0.43 -2.61 -0.29
N VAL A 175 -0.69 -3.33 -0.18
CA VAL A 175 -2.03 -2.75 -0.26
C VAL A 175 -2.82 -2.82 1.06
N GLY A 176 -2.25 -3.43 2.11
CA GLY A 176 -2.88 -3.55 3.43
C GLY A 176 -4.31 -4.08 3.36
N GLY A 177 -5.24 -3.44 4.06
CA GLY A 177 -6.65 -3.88 4.12
C GLY A 177 -7.48 -3.65 2.85
N SER A 178 -6.87 -3.54 1.68
CA SER A 178 -7.61 -3.33 0.42
C SER A 178 -8.41 -4.56 0.00
N PHE A 179 -7.94 -5.77 0.35
CA PHE A 179 -8.66 -7.01 0.08
C PHE A 179 -9.99 -7.06 0.83
N ASP A 180 -10.03 -6.57 2.08
CA ASP A 180 -11.25 -6.54 2.89
C ASP A 180 -12.31 -5.58 2.33
N PHE A 181 -11.89 -4.54 1.63
CA PHE A 181 -12.80 -3.65 0.91
C PHE A 181 -13.36 -4.29 -0.36
N LEU A 182 -12.54 -5.04 -1.10
CA LEU A 182 -12.96 -5.71 -2.33
C LEU A 182 -13.96 -6.84 -2.04
N THR A 183 -13.71 -7.63 -1.01
CA THR A 183 -14.60 -8.72 -0.57
C THR A 183 -15.87 -8.21 0.13
N GLY A 184 -15.90 -6.91 0.51
CA GLY A 184 -17.01 -6.31 1.24
C GLY A 184 -17.05 -6.66 2.74
N LYS A 185 -16.05 -7.38 3.27
CA LYS A 185 -15.94 -7.70 4.72
C LYS A 185 -15.80 -6.44 5.57
N ILE A 186 -15.16 -5.41 5.01
CA ILE A 186 -15.14 -4.07 5.60
C ILE A 186 -15.71 -3.08 4.59
N LYS A 187 -16.70 -2.31 5.00
CA LYS A 187 -17.27 -1.24 4.17
C LYS A 187 -16.26 -0.11 4.01
N ARG A 188 -15.98 0.26 2.77
CA ARG A 188 -15.11 1.41 2.48
C ARG A 188 -15.81 2.71 2.82
N ALA A 189 -15.04 3.71 3.25
CA ALA A 189 -15.55 5.05 3.56
C ALA A 189 -16.30 5.68 2.36
N PRO A 190 -17.40 6.41 2.60
CA PRO A 190 -18.09 7.16 1.56
C PRO A 190 -17.15 8.09 0.79
N LYS A 191 -17.47 8.36 -0.49
CA LYS A 191 -16.60 9.17 -1.37
C LYS A 191 -16.22 10.53 -0.78
N PHE A 192 -17.17 11.22 -0.13
CA PHE A 192 -16.91 12.51 0.50
C PHE A 192 -15.86 12.39 1.63
N MET A 193 -15.96 11.39 2.50
CA MET A 193 -14.99 11.18 3.59
C MET A 193 -13.59 10.90 3.03
N ARG A 194 -13.49 10.09 1.97
CA ARG A 194 -12.20 9.80 1.30
C ARG A 194 -11.60 11.07 0.70
N ARG A 195 -12.42 11.92 0.08
CA ARG A 195 -12.00 13.21 -0.50
C ARG A 195 -11.39 14.13 0.57
N PHE A 196 -12.00 14.18 1.75
CA PHE A 196 -11.50 14.99 2.88
C PHE A 196 -10.41 14.31 3.71
N GLY A 197 -9.99 13.08 3.35
CA GLY A 197 -8.96 12.34 4.09
C GLY A 197 -9.42 11.79 5.43
N LEU A 198 -10.73 11.59 5.60
CA LEU A 198 -11.39 11.09 6.82
C LEU A 198 -11.64 9.57 6.79
N GLU A 199 -10.99 8.83 5.89
CA GLU A 199 -11.13 7.37 5.82
C GLU A 199 -10.67 6.69 7.12
N TRP A 200 -9.67 7.26 7.81
CA TRP A 200 -9.22 6.78 9.12
C TRP A 200 -10.32 6.88 10.20
N LEU A 201 -11.16 7.95 10.18
CA LEU A 201 -12.27 8.12 11.12
C LEU A 201 -13.36 7.09 10.85
N TRP A 202 -13.70 6.84 9.59
CA TRP A 202 -14.62 5.79 9.21
C TRP A 202 -14.18 4.42 9.71
N ARG A 203 -12.91 4.09 9.52
CA ARG A 203 -12.32 2.84 10.02
C ARG A 203 -12.33 2.76 11.54
N LEU A 204 -12.14 3.89 12.26
CA LEU A 204 -12.25 3.91 13.72
C LEU A 204 -13.66 3.56 14.18
N ILE A 205 -14.68 4.08 13.50
CA ILE A 205 -16.09 3.79 13.82
C ILE A 205 -16.41 2.30 13.61
N LEU A 206 -15.89 1.70 12.53
CA LEU A 206 -16.16 0.29 12.21
C LEU A 206 -15.37 -0.69 13.08
N GLU A 207 -14.12 -0.36 13.43
CA GLU A 207 -13.18 -1.25 14.12
C GLU A 207 -12.50 -0.55 15.32
N PRO A 208 -13.23 -0.01 16.31
CA PRO A 208 -12.66 0.87 17.33
C PRO A 208 -11.57 0.19 18.16
N ARG A 209 -11.79 -1.04 18.61
CA ARG A 209 -10.83 -1.78 19.47
C ARG A 209 -9.51 -2.04 18.77
N TYR A 210 -9.55 -2.39 17.49
CA TYR A 210 -8.36 -2.67 16.69
C TYR A 210 -7.60 -1.41 16.29
N ARG A 211 -8.33 -0.30 16.03
CA ARG A 211 -7.76 0.88 15.39
C ARG A 211 -7.40 2.02 16.32
N ILE A 212 -7.93 2.06 17.54
CA ILE A 212 -7.74 3.24 18.42
C ILE A 212 -6.27 3.56 18.66
N LYS A 213 -5.43 2.56 18.95
CA LYS A 213 -3.98 2.76 19.19
C LYS A 213 -3.26 3.26 17.93
N ARG A 214 -3.61 2.72 16.77
CA ARG A 214 -3.03 3.09 15.47
C ARG A 214 -3.40 4.51 15.10
N ILE A 215 -4.68 4.85 15.22
CA ILE A 215 -5.20 6.18 14.91
C ILE A 215 -4.65 7.22 15.87
N PHE A 216 -4.58 6.94 17.16
CA PHE A 216 -3.94 7.83 18.13
C PHE A 216 -2.48 8.14 17.72
N ARG A 217 -1.73 7.13 17.31
CA ARG A 217 -0.36 7.33 16.79
C ARG A 217 -0.34 8.19 15.54
N ALA A 218 -1.23 7.94 14.57
CA ALA A 218 -1.25 8.63 13.29
C ALA A 218 -1.80 10.05 13.36
N VAL A 219 -2.77 10.32 14.25
CA VAL A 219 -3.51 11.60 14.32
C VAL A 219 -2.98 12.51 15.42
N ILE A 220 -2.42 11.96 16.50
CA ILE A 220 -1.90 12.75 17.63
C ILE A 220 -0.37 12.71 17.66
N ILE A 221 0.23 11.51 17.78
CA ILE A 221 1.68 11.41 17.97
C ILE A 221 2.44 11.89 16.73
N PHE A 222 2.00 11.52 15.55
CA PHE A 222 2.68 11.90 14.31
C PHE A 222 2.69 13.43 14.08
N PRO A 223 1.56 14.17 14.14
CA PRO A 223 1.57 15.62 14.02
C PRO A 223 2.44 16.32 15.06
N ILE A 224 2.37 15.91 16.34
CA ILE A 224 3.22 16.45 17.39
C ILE A 224 4.69 16.29 17.01
N LYS A 225 5.11 15.08 16.62
CA LYS A 225 6.50 14.84 16.20
C LYS A 225 6.90 15.70 15.00
N ILE A 226 6.02 15.85 14.00
CA ILE A 226 6.28 16.68 12.82
C ILE A 226 6.45 18.17 13.18
N ILE A 227 5.67 18.68 14.15
CA ILE A 227 5.80 20.06 14.61
C ILE A 227 7.17 20.33 15.21
N PHE A 228 7.69 19.40 16.01
CA PHE A 228 8.97 19.54 16.71
C PHE A 228 10.20 19.09 15.91
N VAL A 229 10.03 18.57 14.69
CA VAL A 229 11.17 18.29 13.81
C VAL A 229 11.73 19.58 13.23
N ASN A 230 13.05 19.78 13.36
CA ASN A 230 13.74 20.91 12.76
C ASN A 230 13.63 20.88 11.24
N LYS A 231 13.41 22.06 10.62
CA LYS A 231 13.29 22.20 9.15
C LYS A 231 14.60 21.93 8.38
N ASN A 232 15.72 21.83 9.08
CA ASN A 232 17.07 21.74 8.51
C ASN A 232 17.57 20.28 8.31
N ILE A 233 16.66 19.35 7.98
CA ILE A 233 17.06 17.98 7.69
C ILE A 233 16.52 17.58 6.31
#